data_aace3321e81f81c7dc13909963c357bf
#
_entry.id   aace3321e81f81c7dc13909963c357bf
#
_cell.length_a   1.000
_cell.length_b   1.000
_cell.length_c   1.000
_cell.angle_alpha   90.00
_cell.angle_beta   90.00
_cell.angle_gamma   90.00
#
_symmetry.space_group_name_H-M   'P 1'
#
loop_
_entity.id
_entity.type
_entity.pdbx_description
1 polymer ?
#
loop_
_entity_poly.entity_id
_entity_poly.type
_entity_poly.pdbx_seq_one_letter_code
_entity_poly.pdbx_strand_id
1 'polypeptide(L)'
;MTSSNASAAAPRRTLEPTHPCIRCGREGVPADAGLCEHCNPLELSQPSATQMHGIAALGILVFVVVLAVAGRAVIAGTGPFGSSVIGVAAMDGGLAVTIDVTNDGSTAASTTCYVSESPARFGGAKQQVQAPLVQPGATVRFTATVTRFGAEPVGLAVDCPTP
;
A
#
# COMPACT_ATOMS: atom_id res chain seq x y z
N MET A 1 64.90 -48.60 -12.32
CA MET A 1 64.84 -47.73 -11.11
C MET A 1 64.75 -46.30 -11.59
N THR A 2 63.57 -45.78 -11.78
CA THR A 2 63.32 -44.41 -12.27
C THR A 2 62.55 -43.68 -11.17
N SER A 3 63.27 -42.78 -10.48
CA SER A 3 62.69 -41.90 -9.47
C SER A 3 61.90 -40.75 -10.13
N SER A 4 60.58 -40.76 -10.02
CA SER A 4 59.74 -39.62 -10.41
C SER A 4 59.75 -38.56 -9.26
N ASN A 5 60.42 -37.45 -9.55
CA ASN A 5 60.35 -36.25 -8.73
C ASN A 5 58.99 -35.55 -8.95
N ALA A 6 58.06 -35.75 -8.06
CA ALA A 6 56.83 -34.96 -7.99
C ALA A 6 57.15 -33.60 -7.37
N SER A 7 57.21 -32.57 -8.23
CA SER A 7 57.31 -31.16 -7.79
C SER A 7 56.00 -30.74 -7.20
N ALA A 8 55.94 -30.61 -5.87
CA ALA A 8 54.79 -30.06 -5.15
C ALA A 8 54.61 -28.57 -5.51
N ALA A 9 53.58 -28.25 -6.26
CA ALA A 9 53.20 -26.87 -6.52
C ALA A 9 52.77 -26.19 -5.21
N ALA A 10 53.44 -25.11 -4.86
CA ALA A 10 53.10 -24.30 -3.70
C ALA A 10 51.65 -23.73 -3.85
N PRO A 11 50.84 -23.71 -2.78
CA PRO A 11 49.51 -23.18 -2.87
C PRO A 11 49.57 -21.68 -3.25
N ARG A 12 48.87 -21.30 -4.32
CA ARG A 12 48.64 -19.89 -4.68
C ARG A 12 47.87 -19.25 -3.54
N ARG A 13 48.55 -18.36 -2.77
CA ARG A 13 47.84 -17.43 -1.88
C ARG A 13 46.94 -16.55 -2.77
N THR A 14 45.67 -16.79 -2.75
CA THR A 14 44.68 -15.82 -3.23
C THR A 14 44.81 -14.59 -2.33
N LEU A 15 45.26 -13.47 -2.90
CA LEU A 15 45.28 -12.18 -2.20
C LEU A 15 43.81 -11.84 -1.95
N GLU A 16 43.38 -11.95 -0.70
CA GLU A 16 42.08 -11.47 -0.29
C GLU A 16 42.02 -9.96 -0.56
N PRO A 17 40.89 -9.47 -1.11
CA PRO A 17 40.74 -8.05 -1.37
C PRO A 17 40.81 -7.28 -0.04
N THR A 18 41.65 -6.25 -0.01
CA THR A 18 41.81 -5.35 1.14
C THR A 18 41.40 -3.93 0.76
N HIS A 19 41.00 -3.14 1.74
CA HIS A 19 40.65 -1.74 1.57
C HIS A 19 41.32 -0.88 2.69
N PRO A 20 41.35 0.47 2.54
CA PRO A 20 41.81 1.36 3.57
C PRO A 20 40.86 1.41 4.78
N CYS A 21 41.41 1.52 5.99
CA CYS A 21 40.65 1.73 7.21
C CYS A 21 39.80 2.98 7.13
N ILE A 22 38.51 2.87 7.39
CA ILE A 22 37.54 3.97 7.29
C ILE A 22 37.80 5.11 8.29
N ARG A 23 38.56 4.84 9.38
CA ARG A 23 38.87 5.84 10.42
C ARG A 23 40.19 6.53 10.23
N CYS A 24 41.23 5.80 9.87
CA CYS A 24 42.59 6.33 9.79
C CYS A 24 43.27 6.21 8.43
N GLY A 25 42.63 5.62 7.43
CA GLY A 25 43.12 5.48 6.06
C GLY A 25 44.27 4.46 5.89
N ARG A 26 44.63 3.68 6.92
CA ARG A 26 45.67 2.66 6.80
C ARG A 26 45.23 1.55 5.87
N GLU A 27 46.04 1.24 4.89
CA GLU A 27 45.82 0.14 3.93
C GLU A 27 45.93 -1.25 4.59
N GLY A 28 45.33 -2.28 3.94
CA GLY A 28 45.48 -3.67 4.33
C GLY A 28 44.39 -4.18 5.28
N VAL A 29 43.27 -3.50 5.40
CA VAL A 29 42.10 -4.00 6.17
C VAL A 29 41.34 -5.04 5.32
N PRO A 30 41.02 -6.23 5.88
CA PRO A 30 40.23 -7.24 5.19
C PRO A 30 38.88 -6.70 4.73
N ALA A 31 38.34 -7.24 3.63
CA ALA A 31 37.09 -6.77 3.03
C ALA A 31 35.86 -6.91 3.95
N ASP A 32 35.89 -7.79 4.92
CA ASP A 32 34.85 -8.04 5.92
C ASP A 32 35.00 -7.16 7.18
N ALA A 33 36.13 -6.44 7.35
CA ALA A 33 36.39 -5.54 8.48
C ALA A 33 36.38 -4.08 8.01
N GLY A 34 35.76 -3.16 8.73
CA GLY A 34 35.76 -1.73 8.42
C GLY A 34 36.92 -0.96 9.03
N LEU A 35 37.53 -1.49 10.10
CA LEU A 35 38.58 -0.85 10.87
C LEU A 35 39.82 -1.74 10.98
N CYS A 36 41.01 -1.13 11.01
CA CYS A 36 42.25 -1.83 11.31
C CYS A 36 42.35 -2.15 12.82
N GLU A 37 43.23 -3.06 13.18
CA GLU A 37 43.50 -3.48 14.59
C GLU A 37 43.74 -2.28 15.51
N HIS A 38 44.45 -1.27 15.04
CA HIS A 38 44.73 -0.06 15.84
C HIS A 38 43.45 0.75 16.13
N CYS A 39 42.47 0.77 15.23
CA CYS A 39 41.23 1.49 15.41
C CYS A 39 40.12 0.63 16.05
N ASN A 40 40.33 -0.69 16.09
CA ASN A 40 39.45 -1.69 16.72
C ASN A 40 40.24 -2.64 17.61
N PRO A 41 40.87 -2.16 18.69
CA PRO A 41 41.78 -2.96 19.54
C PRO A 41 41.07 -4.09 20.30
N LEU A 42 39.75 -4.08 20.36
CA LEU A 42 38.91 -5.11 20.99
C LEU A 42 38.38 -6.15 20.01
N GLU A 43 38.79 -6.07 18.73
CA GLU A 43 38.32 -6.95 17.64
C GLU A 43 36.81 -7.13 17.59
N LEU A 44 36.06 -6.06 17.89
CA LEU A 44 34.62 -6.10 17.84
C LEU A 44 34.16 -6.35 16.39
N SER A 45 33.36 -7.39 16.21
CA SER A 45 32.80 -7.70 14.90
C SER A 45 31.93 -6.53 14.42
N GLN A 46 32.30 -5.93 13.31
CA GLN A 46 31.54 -4.84 12.68
C GLN A 46 30.80 -5.41 11.49
N PRO A 47 29.48 -5.12 11.39
CA PRO A 47 28.75 -5.52 10.19
C PRO A 47 29.34 -4.82 8.96
N SER A 48 29.59 -5.57 7.91
CA SER A 48 30.06 -5.00 6.64
C SER A 48 29.03 -4.04 6.06
N ALA A 49 29.46 -3.11 5.21
CA ALA A 49 28.54 -2.19 4.52
C ALA A 49 27.43 -2.95 3.77
N THR A 50 27.76 -4.08 3.16
CA THR A 50 26.81 -4.95 2.47
C THR A 50 25.77 -5.55 3.42
N GLN A 51 26.19 -6.00 4.62
CA GLN A 51 25.29 -6.52 5.64
C GLN A 51 24.35 -5.43 6.16
N MET A 52 24.87 -4.22 6.40
CA MET A 52 24.04 -3.08 6.84
C MET A 52 22.98 -2.71 5.80
N HIS A 53 23.35 -2.66 4.52
CA HIS A 53 22.40 -2.40 3.43
C HIS A 53 21.39 -3.54 3.29
N GLY A 54 21.82 -4.79 3.42
CA GLY A 54 20.94 -5.96 3.39
C GLY A 54 19.91 -5.95 4.51
N ILE A 55 20.32 -5.65 5.74
CA ILE A 55 19.41 -5.54 6.90
C ILE A 55 18.42 -4.37 6.71
N ALA A 56 18.91 -3.23 6.23
CA ALA A 56 18.05 -2.07 5.97
C ALA A 56 17.02 -2.38 4.88
N ALA A 57 17.43 -3.01 3.78
CA ALA A 57 16.52 -3.42 2.70
C ALA A 57 15.47 -4.42 3.18
N LEU A 58 15.88 -5.42 3.96
CA LEU A 58 14.96 -6.40 4.57
C LEU A 58 13.96 -5.71 5.52
N GLY A 59 14.45 -4.79 6.35
CA GLY A 59 13.60 -4.01 7.27
C GLY A 59 12.54 -3.21 6.53
N ILE A 60 12.90 -2.53 5.44
CA ILE A 60 11.96 -1.78 4.59
C ILE A 60 10.95 -2.74 3.95
N LEU A 61 11.40 -3.88 3.42
CA LEU A 61 10.51 -4.87 2.81
C LEU A 61 9.48 -5.39 3.82
N VAL A 62 9.93 -5.80 5.00
CA VAL A 62 9.04 -6.29 6.07
C VAL A 62 8.04 -5.20 6.48
N PHE A 63 8.50 -3.95 6.64
CA PHE A 63 7.64 -2.82 6.98
C PHE A 63 6.55 -2.59 5.92
N VAL A 64 6.90 -2.60 4.64
CA VAL A 64 5.94 -2.45 3.53
C VAL A 64 4.93 -3.59 3.51
N VAL A 65 5.37 -4.83 3.71
CA VAL A 65 4.46 -5.99 3.79
C VAL A 65 3.50 -5.87 4.97
N VAL A 66 3.99 -5.48 6.14
CA VAL A 66 3.14 -5.27 7.33
C VAL A 66 2.11 -4.17 7.07
N LEU A 67 2.50 -3.05 6.47
CA LEU A 67 1.55 -1.98 6.10
C LEU A 67 0.51 -2.46 5.08
N ALA A 68 0.92 -3.23 4.08
CA ALA A 68 -0.01 -3.78 3.08
C ALA A 68 -1.02 -4.74 3.70
N VAL A 69 -0.58 -5.64 4.61
CA VAL A 69 -1.46 -6.57 5.32
C VAL A 69 -2.39 -5.82 6.27
N ALA A 70 -1.87 -4.86 7.03
CA ALA A 70 -2.68 -4.04 7.94
C ALA A 70 -3.72 -3.22 7.16
N GLY A 71 -3.34 -2.60 6.04
CA GLY A 71 -4.26 -1.88 5.17
C GLY A 71 -5.39 -2.77 4.65
N ARG A 72 -5.06 -3.97 4.17
CA ARG A 72 -6.08 -4.94 3.74
C ARG A 72 -7.01 -5.35 4.88
N ALA A 73 -6.50 -5.53 6.10
CA ALA A 73 -7.31 -5.90 7.24
C ALA A 73 -8.31 -4.79 7.64
N VAL A 74 -7.92 -3.52 7.50
CA VAL A 74 -8.80 -2.37 7.80
C VAL A 74 -9.96 -2.26 6.81
N ILE A 75 -9.72 -2.49 5.52
CA ILE A 75 -10.76 -2.41 4.47
C ILE A 75 -11.49 -3.73 4.25
N ALA A 76 -10.99 -4.85 4.80
CA ALA A 76 -11.63 -6.15 4.69
C ALA A 76 -13.00 -6.13 5.37
N GLY A 77 -14.02 -6.51 4.62
CA GLY A 77 -15.40 -6.54 5.12
C GLY A 77 -16.17 -5.23 5.00
N THR A 78 -15.57 -4.15 4.45
CA THR A 78 -16.31 -2.95 4.08
C THR A 78 -16.99 -3.15 2.73
N GLY A 79 -18.31 -3.32 2.72
CA GLY A 79 -19.08 -3.59 1.51
C GLY A 79 -18.99 -5.06 1.03
N PRO A 80 -19.61 -5.42 -0.11
CA PRO A 80 -20.20 -4.49 -1.09
C PRO A 80 -21.40 -3.72 -0.57
N PHE A 81 -21.72 -2.62 -1.28
CA PHE A 81 -22.91 -1.83 -0.99
C PHE A 81 -23.95 -2.00 -2.10
N GLY A 82 -25.17 -2.40 -1.71
CA GLY A 82 -26.35 -2.29 -2.56
C GLY A 82 -26.91 -0.88 -2.50
N SER A 83 -27.37 -0.34 -3.62
CA SER A 83 -27.96 0.99 -3.65
C SER A 83 -29.14 1.10 -4.62
N SER A 84 -30.14 1.89 -4.25
CA SER A 84 -31.31 2.16 -5.12
C SER A 84 -31.86 3.56 -4.86
N VAL A 85 -32.36 4.19 -5.93
CA VAL A 85 -33.13 5.44 -5.83
C VAL A 85 -34.56 5.08 -5.53
N ILE A 86 -35.12 5.59 -4.43
CA ILE A 86 -36.48 5.35 -3.97
C ILE A 86 -37.42 6.47 -4.44
N GLY A 87 -36.91 7.68 -4.54
CA GLY A 87 -37.71 8.82 -4.97
C GLY A 87 -36.88 10.01 -5.39
N VAL A 88 -37.42 10.82 -6.27
CA VAL A 88 -36.83 12.08 -6.73
C VAL A 88 -37.92 13.14 -6.64
N ALA A 89 -37.64 14.25 -5.97
CA ALA A 89 -38.54 15.38 -5.83
C ALA A 89 -37.87 16.68 -6.23
N ALA A 90 -38.59 17.57 -6.87
CA ALA A 90 -38.11 18.92 -7.17
C ALA A 90 -37.93 19.72 -5.87
N MET A 91 -36.86 20.51 -5.82
CA MET A 91 -36.64 21.49 -4.77
C MET A 91 -35.97 22.74 -5.32
N ASP A 92 -35.95 23.81 -4.54
CA ASP A 92 -35.30 25.05 -4.94
C ASP A 92 -33.79 24.82 -5.24
N GLY A 93 -33.42 25.02 -6.51
CA GLY A 93 -32.05 24.92 -6.98
C GLY A 93 -31.56 23.51 -7.28
N GLY A 94 -32.46 22.48 -7.33
CA GLY A 94 -32.04 21.11 -7.68
C GLY A 94 -33.08 20.05 -7.40
N LEU A 95 -32.63 18.83 -7.13
CA LEU A 95 -33.50 17.69 -6.83
C LEU A 95 -33.15 17.11 -5.45
N ALA A 96 -34.16 16.78 -4.68
CA ALA A 96 -34.05 15.94 -3.49
C ALA A 96 -34.14 14.46 -3.91
N VAL A 97 -33.11 13.69 -3.75
CA VAL A 97 -33.04 12.27 -4.11
C VAL A 97 -33.02 11.42 -2.85
N THR A 98 -34.03 10.58 -2.69
CA THR A 98 -34.09 9.60 -1.60
C THR A 98 -33.44 8.31 -2.06
N ILE A 99 -32.42 7.86 -1.30
CA ILE A 99 -31.57 6.74 -1.63
C ILE A 99 -31.62 5.73 -0.48
N ASP A 100 -31.77 4.45 -0.82
CA ASP A 100 -31.49 3.34 0.10
C ASP A 100 -30.11 2.79 -0.19
N VAL A 101 -29.32 2.59 0.88
CA VAL A 101 -28.00 1.97 0.82
C VAL A 101 -27.96 0.82 1.81
N THR A 102 -27.61 -0.36 1.32
CA THR A 102 -27.46 -1.59 2.10
C THR A 102 -25.98 -1.94 2.16
N ASN A 103 -25.48 -2.26 3.35
CA ASN A 103 -24.12 -2.75 3.53
C ASN A 103 -24.14 -4.29 3.65
N ASP A 104 -23.75 -4.98 2.58
CA ASP A 104 -23.65 -6.44 2.55
C ASP A 104 -22.29 -6.95 3.09
N GLY A 105 -21.46 -6.06 3.60
CA GLY A 105 -20.21 -6.38 4.26
C GLY A 105 -20.37 -6.82 5.71
N SER A 106 -19.25 -7.09 6.37
CA SER A 106 -19.18 -7.52 7.77
C SER A 106 -18.74 -6.42 8.74
N THR A 107 -18.40 -5.24 8.24
CA THR A 107 -17.93 -4.09 9.03
C THR A 107 -18.77 -2.87 8.73
N ALA A 108 -19.13 -2.10 9.77
CA ALA A 108 -19.82 -0.84 9.60
C ALA A 108 -18.98 0.14 8.79
N ALA A 109 -19.55 0.69 7.71
CA ALA A 109 -18.83 1.59 6.83
C ALA A 109 -19.76 2.61 6.17
N SER A 110 -19.17 3.69 5.67
CA SER A 110 -19.81 4.65 4.79
C SER A 110 -19.16 4.58 3.40
N THR A 111 -19.90 4.95 2.37
CA THR A 111 -19.39 4.97 1.00
C THR A 111 -19.78 6.27 0.30
N THR A 112 -19.04 6.61 -0.74
CA THR A 112 -19.37 7.71 -1.65
C THR A 112 -20.20 7.17 -2.81
N CYS A 113 -21.45 7.62 -2.91
CA CYS A 113 -22.34 7.23 -3.99
C CYS A 113 -22.26 8.21 -5.16
N TYR A 114 -22.42 7.70 -6.36
CA TYR A 114 -22.47 8.47 -7.59
C TYR A 114 -23.89 8.44 -8.16
N VAL A 115 -24.54 9.59 -8.16
CA VAL A 115 -25.85 9.78 -8.80
C VAL A 115 -25.64 10.17 -10.25
N SER A 116 -26.36 9.54 -11.17
CA SER A 116 -26.33 9.80 -12.62
C SER A 116 -27.73 9.72 -13.22
N GLU A 117 -27.92 10.27 -14.43
CA GLU A 117 -29.17 10.11 -15.16
C GLU A 117 -29.42 8.65 -15.56
N SER A 118 -30.70 8.24 -15.57
CA SER A 118 -31.13 6.91 -16.02
C SER A 118 -32.13 7.08 -17.19
N PRO A 119 -31.88 6.45 -18.36
CA PRO A 119 -30.74 5.60 -18.69
C PRO A 119 -29.40 6.38 -18.76
N ALA A 120 -28.33 5.73 -18.33
CA ALA A 120 -27.02 6.36 -18.32
C ALA A 120 -26.57 6.74 -19.74
N ARG A 121 -26.10 7.99 -19.92
CA ARG A 121 -25.51 8.47 -21.17
C ARG A 121 -24.00 8.46 -21.05
N PHE A 122 -23.33 8.11 -22.15
CA PHE A 122 -21.86 8.21 -22.19
C PHE A 122 -21.43 9.68 -21.98
N GLY A 123 -20.59 9.93 -20.98
CA GLY A 123 -20.19 11.29 -20.61
C GLY A 123 -21.24 12.11 -19.86
N GLY A 124 -22.35 11.49 -19.43
CA GLY A 124 -23.43 12.15 -18.68
C GLY A 124 -22.97 12.71 -17.34
N ALA A 125 -23.73 13.70 -16.83
CA ALA A 125 -23.46 14.32 -15.53
C ALA A 125 -23.49 13.28 -14.41
N LYS A 126 -22.55 13.39 -13.48
CA LYS A 126 -22.50 12.61 -12.24
C LYS A 126 -22.31 13.55 -11.07
N GLN A 127 -22.97 13.27 -9.98
CA GLN A 127 -22.81 13.99 -8.71
C GLN A 127 -22.52 13.00 -7.59
N GLN A 128 -21.50 13.33 -6.79
CA GLN A 128 -21.15 12.55 -5.60
C GLN A 128 -22.03 12.96 -4.43
N VAL A 129 -22.48 11.96 -3.67
CA VAL A 129 -23.18 12.14 -2.40
C VAL A 129 -22.60 11.17 -1.38
N GLN A 130 -22.43 11.62 -0.15
CA GLN A 130 -21.88 10.78 0.91
C GLN A 130 -23.01 10.03 1.61
N ALA A 131 -22.92 8.71 1.64
CA ALA A 131 -23.83 7.87 2.41
C ALA A 131 -23.49 7.98 3.91
N PRO A 132 -24.48 7.91 4.81
CA PRO A 132 -24.22 7.79 6.25
C PRO A 132 -23.52 6.47 6.57
N LEU A 133 -23.09 6.29 7.84
CA LEU A 133 -22.54 5.04 8.33
C LEU A 133 -23.63 3.95 8.30
N VAL A 134 -23.39 2.86 7.60
CA VAL A 134 -24.32 1.72 7.48
C VAL A 134 -23.74 0.52 8.22
N GLN A 135 -24.50 -0.03 9.16
CA GLN A 135 -24.11 -1.24 9.90
C GLN A 135 -24.13 -2.48 8.98
N PRO A 136 -23.36 -3.53 9.30
CA PRO A 136 -23.39 -4.79 8.56
C PRO A 136 -24.82 -5.36 8.43
N GLY A 137 -25.20 -5.72 7.20
CA GLY A 137 -26.52 -6.26 6.88
C GLY A 137 -27.68 -5.26 6.99
N ALA A 138 -27.42 -4.01 7.33
CA ALA A 138 -28.46 -2.98 7.46
C ALA A 138 -28.67 -2.21 6.17
N THR A 139 -29.89 -1.68 6.00
CA THR A 139 -30.23 -0.69 4.95
C THR A 139 -30.54 0.64 5.64
N VAL A 140 -29.92 1.71 5.15
CA VAL A 140 -30.19 3.08 5.63
C VAL A 140 -30.76 3.90 4.48
N ARG A 141 -31.89 4.58 4.77
CA ARG A 141 -32.51 5.53 3.88
C ARG A 141 -32.08 6.95 4.22
N PHE A 142 -31.63 7.69 3.23
CA PHE A 142 -31.30 9.11 3.40
C PHE A 142 -31.69 9.92 2.15
N THR A 143 -31.79 11.23 2.32
CA THR A 143 -32.09 12.14 1.23
C THR A 143 -30.88 13.03 0.98
N ALA A 144 -30.47 13.12 -0.28
CA ALA A 144 -29.37 13.97 -0.72
C ALA A 144 -29.87 15.01 -1.71
N THR A 145 -29.31 16.23 -1.66
CA THR A 145 -29.58 17.28 -2.63
C THR A 145 -28.59 17.15 -3.79
N VAL A 146 -29.12 17.08 -5.01
CA VAL A 146 -28.31 17.06 -6.23
C VAL A 146 -28.70 18.23 -7.12
N THR A 147 -27.71 19.00 -7.59
CA THR A 147 -27.91 20.24 -8.33
C THR A 147 -27.50 20.15 -9.80
N ARG A 148 -26.75 19.08 -10.15
CA ARG A 148 -26.20 18.92 -11.51
C ARG A 148 -27.23 18.53 -12.57
N PHE A 149 -28.43 18.12 -12.16
CA PHE A 149 -29.48 17.59 -13.07
C PHE A 149 -30.59 18.56 -13.30
N GLY A 150 -30.47 19.82 -12.85
CA GLY A 150 -31.53 20.81 -12.91
C GLY A 150 -32.54 20.65 -11.78
N ALA A 151 -33.70 21.34 -11.90
CA ALA A 151 -34.78 21.33 -10.91
C ALA A 151 -36.01 20.48 -11.33
N GLU A 152 -36.03 20.00 -12.58
CA GLU A 152 -37.11 19.12 -13.06
C GLU A 152 -36.82 17.67 -12.70
N PRO A 153 -37.75 16.91 -12.13
CA PRO A 153 -37.57 15.51 -11.81
C PRO A 153 -37.24 14.69 -13.06
N VAL A 154 -36.08 14.06 -13.05
CA VAL A 154 -35.57 13.15 -14.09
C VAL A 154 -35.33 11.77 -13.51
N GLY A 155 -35.30 10.76 -14.37
CA GLY A 155 -34.89 9.42 -13.94
C GLY A 155 -33.42 9.44 -13.49
N LEU A 156 -33.16 9.02 -12.27
CA LEU A 156 -31.83 8.94 -11.70
C LEU A 156 -31.49 7.50 -11.28
N ALA A 157 -30.22 7.15 -11.43
CA ALA A 157 -29.62 5.92 -10.91
C ALA A 157 -28.52 6.29 -9.91
N VAL A 158 -28.28 5.41 -8.96
CA VAL A 158 -27.21 5.55 -7.96
C VAL A 158 -26.33 4.31 -7.97
N ASP A 159 -25.05 4.53 -7.85
CA ASP A 159 -24.01 3.49 -7.70
C ASP A 159 -23.14 3.85 -6.51
N CYS A 160 -23.03 2.94 -5.56
CA CYS A 160 -22.26 3.12 -4.32
C CYS A 160 -21.14 2.07 -4.27
N PRO A 161 -19.98 2.35 -4.87
CA PRO A 161 -18.88 1.40 -4.90
C PRO A 161 -18.33 1.12 -3.50
N THR A 162 -17.69 -0.02 -3.34
CA THR A 162 -16.88 -0.34 -2.16
C THR A 162 -15.67 0.60 -2.10
N PRO A 163 -15.30 1.14 -0.94
CA PRO A 163 -14.16 2.04 -0.75
C PRO A 163 -12.82 1.45 -1.20
#